data_5f15b1bfbb30300ba1fe4ca47a29492e
#
_entry.id   5f15b1bfbb30300ba1fe4ca47a29492e
#
_cell.length_a   1.000
_cell.length_b   1.000
_cell.length_c   1.000
_cell.angle_alpha   90.00
_cell.angle_beta   90.00
_cell.angle_gamma   90.00
#
_symmetry.space_group_name_H-M   'P 1'
#
loop_
_entity.id
_entity.type
_entity.pdbx_description
1 polymer ?
#
loop_
_entity_poly.entity_id
_entity_poly.type
_entity_poly.pdbx_seq_one_letter_code
_entity_poly.pdbx_strand_id
1 'polypeptide(L)'
;MKKMKFVKIIFIIFALFPFYLSAETAEEQGLRIAKASYENGRGFTDMVSDQLMILIDPKGNEVTREVSGKTLENLDPNDGDKSLTYFKTPKDVEGTVMLSHTHISDDDDQWLYLPALGRVKRISSSNKSGAFMGSEVAFEDFSGTDYRKYEWKFLGEEMEN
;
A
#
# COMPACT_ATOMS: atom_id res chain seq x y z
N MET A 1 61.43 -0.76 -63.61
CA MET A 1 61.12 -1.02 -62.13
C MET A 1 59.72 -0.58 -61.85
N LYS A 2 58.81 -1.53 -61.72
CA LYS A 2 57.38 -1.28 -61.41
C LYS A 2 57.15 -1.27 -59.87
N LYS A 3 56.75 -0.13 -59.31
CA LYS A 3 56.47 0.02 -57.92
C LYS A 3 55.07 -0.61 -57.62
N MET A 4 55.03 -1.69 -56.85
CA MET A 4 53.83 -2.37 -56.36
C MET A 4 53.26 -1.57 -55.19
N LYS A 5 52.01 -1.04 -55.28
CA LYS A 5 51.33 -0.36 -54.21
C LYS A 5 50.69 -1.42 -53.38
N PHE A 6 51.11 -1.56 -52.12
CA PHE A 6 50.41 -2.39 -51.11
C PHE A 6 49.15 -1.67 -50.60
N VAL A 7 47.97 -2.20 -50.94
CA VAL A 7 46.72 -1.76 -50.37
C VAL A 7 46.53 -2.48 -49.04
N LYS A 8 46.59 -1.73 -47.92
CA LYS A 8 46.24 -2.26 -46.59
C LYS A 8 44.73 -2.31 -46.45
N ILE A 9 44.14 -3.50 -46.51
CA ILE A 9 42.72 -3.74 -46.18
C ILE A 9 42.61 -3.81 -44.66
N ILE A 10 41.99 -2.77 -44.04
CA ILE A 10 41.67 -2.76 -42.64
C ILE A 10 40.33 -3.49 -42.49
N PHE A 11 40.39 -4.70 -41.94
CA PHE A 11 39.20 -5.46 -41.53
C PHE A 11 38.69 -4.84 -40.22
N ILE A 12 37.58 -4.05 -40.26
CA ILE A 12 36.86 -3.63 -39.08
C ILE A 12 35.97 -4.79 -38.67
N ILE A 13 36.39 -5.53 -37.64
CA ILE A 13 35.56 -6.54 -36.97
C ILE A 13 34.54 -5.77 -36.14
N PHE A 14 33.34 -5.64 -36.68
CA PHE A 14 32.16 -5.16 -35.92
C PHE A 14 31.74 -6.28 -34.97
N ALA A 15 32.19 -6.21 -33.72
CA ALA A 15 31.78 -7.14 -32.70
C ALA A 15 30.29 -6.92 -32.41
N LEU A 16 29.43 -7.76 -32.99
CA LEU A 16 28.03 -7.85 -32.65
C LEU A 16 27.93 -8.35 -31.19
N PHE A 17 27.92 -7.42 -30.24
CA PHE A 17 27.47 -7.72 -28.89
C PHE A 17 25.95 -7.98 -28.96
N PRO A 18 25.47 -9.19 -28.66
CA PRO A 18 24.05 -9.41 -28.54
C PRO A 18 23.57 -8.60 -27.32
N PHE A 19 22.82 -7.52 -27.58
CA PHE A 19 22.00 -6.89 -26.54
C PHE A 19 20.93 -7.92 -26.15
N TYR A 20 21.16 -8.64 -25.06
CA TYR A 20 20.09 -9.37 -24.41
C TYR A 20 19.12 -8.34 -23.81
N LEU A 21 18.07 -8.02 -24.53
CA LEU A 21 16.91 -7.34 -23.98
C LEU A 21 16.25 -8.40 -23.08
N SER A 22 16.57 -8.38 -21.78
CA SER A 22 15.84 -9.19 -20.82
C SER A 22 14.43 -8.62 -20.76
N ALA A 23 13.44 -9.42 -21.08
CA ALA A 23 12.05 -9.04 -20.85
C ALA A 23 11.81 -8.88 -19.34
N GLU A 24 11.09 -7.83 -18.95
CA GLU A 24 10.70 -7.60 -17.56
C GLU A 24 9.94 -8.82 -17.03
N THR A 25 10.28 -9.31 -15.85
CA THR A 25 9.57 -10.43 -15.22
C THR A 25 8.20 -9.98 -14.68
N ALA A 26 7.31 -10.93 -14.41
CA ALA A 26 6.00 -10.62 -13.83
C ALA A 26 6.14 -9.98 -12.44
N GLU A 27 7.17 -10.36 -11.68
CA GLU A 27 7.50 -9.80 -10.38
C GLU A 27 8.00 -8.35 -10.49
N GLU A 28 8.92 -8.06 -11.41
CA GLU A 28 9.42 -6.71 -11.68
C GLU A 28 8.29 -5.79 -12.16
N GLN A 29 7.44 -6.28 -13.07
CA GLN A 29 6.29 -5.54 -13.54
C GLN A 29 5.27 -5.27 -12.42
N GLY A 30 4.97 -6.25 -11.58
CA GLY A 30 4.09 -6.09 -10.42
C GLY A 30 4.62 -5.06 -9.45
N LEU A 31 5.91 -5.13 -9.09
CA LEU A 31 6.55 -4.16 -8.21
C LEU A 31 6.54 -2.74 -8.81
N ARG A 32 6.82 -2.60 -10.10
CA ARG A 32 6.80 -1.30 -10.79
C ARG A 32 5.41 -0.65 -10.76
N ILE A 33 4.36 -1.45 -10.98
CA ILE A 33 2.96 -0.96 -10.94
C ILE A 33 2.60 -0.54 -9.50
N ALA A 34 2.90 -1.38 -8.51
CA ALA A 34 2.62 -1.09 -7.11
C ALA A 34 3.34 0.18 -6.63
N LYS A 35 4.62 0.33 -7.00
CA LYS A 35 5.41 1.52 -6.70
C LYS A 35 4.81 2.77 -7.35
N ALA A 36 4.48 2.71 -8.64
CA ALA A 36 3.87 3.83 -9.35
C ALA A 36 2.50 4.23 -8.75
N SER A 37 1.68 3.26 -8.35
CA SER A 37 0.41 3.50 -7.66
C SER A 37 0.63 4.22 -6.33
N TYR A 38 1.59 3.75 -5.52
CA TYR A 38 1.95 4.37 -4.26
C TYR A 38 2.44 5.82 -4.44
N GLU A 39 3.37 6.05 -5.37
CA GLU A 39 3.93 7.37 -5.66
C GLU A 39 2.87 8.35 -6.17
N ASN A 40 1.95 7.90 -7.02
CA ASN A 40 0.83 8.72 -7.52
C ASN A 40 -0.17 9.10 -6.42
N GLY A 41 -0.28 8.29 -5.36
CA GLY A 41 -1.13 8.57 -4.20
C GLY A 41 -0.51 9.52 -3.18
N ARG A 42 0.75 9.94 -3.37
CA ARG A 42 1.51 10.80 -2.42
C ARG A 42 1.36 12.29 -2.75
N GLY A 43 1.70 13.13 -1.79
CA GLY A 43 1.74 14.60 -1.94
C GLY A 43 0.46 15.30 -1.49
N PHE A 44 -0.44 14.58 -0.80
CA PHE A 44 -1.67 15.16 -0.28
C PHE A 44 -1.47 15.93 1.05
N THR A 45 -0.32 15.76 1.72
CA THR A 45 0.05 16.36 3.02
C THR A 45 -0.82 15.86 4.16
N ASP A 46 -2.11 16.18 4.15
CA ASP A 46 -3.12 15.65 5.06
C ASP A 46 -4.45 15.44 4.31
N MET A 47 -5.24 14.50 4.80
CA MET A 47 -6.52 14.14 4.21
C MET A 47 -7.56 13.93 5.31
N VAL A 48 -8.76 14.40 5.06
CA VAL A 48 -9.96 14.10 5.87
C VAL A 48 -10.97 13.42 4.98
N SER A 49 -11.55 12.32 5.46
CA SER A 49 -12.58 11.57 4.75
C SER A 49 -13.76 11.26 5.66
N ASP A 50 -14.96 11.24 5.10
CA ASP A 50 -16.16 10.69 5.73
C ASP A 50 -16.56 9.41 4.97
N GLN A 51 -16.85 8.34 5.71
CA GLN A 51 -17.08 7.01 5.17
C GLN A 51 -18.32 6.40 5.81
N LEU A 52 -19.03 5.57 5.05
CA LEU A 52 -20.07 4.68 5.55
C LEU A 52 -19.54 3.25 5.55
N MET A 53 -19.55 2.61 6.73
CA MET A 53 -19.30 1.19 6.87
C MET A 53 -20.63 0.48 7.03
N ILE A 54 -20.99 -0.38 6.10
CA ILE A 54 -22.22 -1.17 6.15
C ILE A 54 -21.85 -2.61 6.49
N LEU A 55 -22.30 -3.09 7.65
CA LEU A 55 -22.13 -4.47 8.06
C LEU A 55 -23.41 -5.23 7.70
N ILE A 56 -23.25 -6.32 6.95
CA ILE A 56 -24.36 -7.15 6.48
C ILE A 56 -24.22 -8.53 7.14
N ASP A 57 -25.23 -8.95 7.88
CA ASP A 57 -25.24 -10.29 8.49
C ASP A 57 -25.63 -11.37 7.46
N PRO A 58 -25.44 -12.67 7.75
CA PRO A 58 -25.81 -13.75 6.83
C PRO A 58 -27.32 -13.82 6.49
N LYS A 59 -28.16 -13.08 7.21
CA LYS A 59 -29.62 -12.98 6.95
C LYS A 59 -29.97 -11.76 6.10
N GLY A 60 -28.97 -10.92 5.76
CA GLY A 60 -29.15 -9.70 4.99
C GLY A 60 -29.56 -8.49 5.82
N ASN A 61 -29.50 -8.55 7.17
CA ASN A 61 -29.72 -7.36 7.99
C ASN A 61 -28.49 -6.45 7.94
N GLU A 62 -28.73 -5.15 7.83
CA GLU A 62 -27.68 -4.14 7.71
C GLU A 62 -27.56 -3.29 8.95
N VAL A 63 -26.32 -2.99 9.34
CA VAL A 63 -25.98 -2.00 10.35
C VAL A 63 -25.01 -1.00 9.72
N THR A 64 -25.40 0.28 9.70
CA THR A 64 -24.56 1.36 9.14
C THR A 64 -23.83 2.08 10.25
N ARG A 65 -22.53 2.35 10.00
CA ARG A 65 -21.65 3.16 10.85
C ARG A 65 -21.11 4.33 10.05
N GLU A 66 -21.23 5.52 10.60
CA GLU A 66 -20.57 6.70 10.05
C GLU A 66 -19.19 6.85 10.69
N VAL A 67 -18.18 6.96 9.84
CA VAL A 67 -16.79 6.98 10.25
C VAL A 67 -16.08 8.18 9.61
N SER A 68 -15.28 8.91 10.39
CA SER A 68 -14.40 9.95 9.86
C SER A 68 -12.96 9.46 9.92
N GLY A 69 -12.26 9.55 8.81
CA GLY A 69 -10.83 9.27 8.69
C GLY A 69 -10.02 10.56 8.62
N LYS A 70 -8.85 10.57 9.24
CA LYS A 70 -7.83 11.61 9.08
C LYS A 70 -6.50 10.91 8.82
N THR A 71 -5.80 11.33 7.79
CA THR A 71 -4.47 10.79 7.47
C THR A 71 -3.49 11.95 7.37
N LEU A 72 -2.36 11.81 8.01
CA LEU A 72 -1.23 12.72 7.92
C LEU A 72 -0.11 12.00 7.17
N GLU A 73 0.24 12.53 6.03
CA GLU A 73 1.35 12.02 5.22
C GLU A 73 2.68 12.25 5.93
N ASN A 74 3.49 11.21 6.04
CA ASN A 74 4.84 11.35 6.54
C ASN A 74 5.79 11.64 5.38
N LEU A 75 6.55 12.72 5.48
CA LEU A 75 7.53 13.12 4.46
C LEU A 75 8.88 12.41 4.62
N ASP A 76 9.10 11.70 5.73
CA ASP A 76 10.28 10.85 5.90
C ASP A 76 10.11 9.59 5.04
N PRO A 77 10.98 9.35 4.04
CA PRO A 77 10.88 8.18 3.17
C PRO A 77 11.15 6.86 3.89
N ASN A 78 11.61 6.90 5.15
CA ASN A 78 11.92 5.71 5.96
C ASN A 78 10.82 5.38 6.96
N ASP A 79 9.76 6.17 7.03
CA ASP A 79 8.65 5.94 7.93
C ASP A 79 7.31 6.11 7.19
N GLY A 80 6.24 5.56 7.73
CA GLY A 80 4.92 5.56 7.11
C GLY A 80 4.00 6.64 7.66
N ASP A 81 2.82 6.70 7.10
CA ASP A 81 1.81 7.69 7.43
C ASP A 81 1.15 7.42 8.79
N LYS A 82 0.50 8.44 9.34
CA LYS A 82 -0.32 8.32 10.54
C LYS A 82 -1.77 8.50 10.18
N SER A 83 -2.62 7.62 10.69
CA SER A 83 -4.06 7.70 10.45
C SER A 83 -4.85 7.62 11.75
N LEU A 84 -5.99 8.31 11.76
CA LEU A 84 -6.93 8.31 12.85
C LEU A 84 -8.32 8.04 12.27
N THR A 85 -8.98 7.00 12.79
CA THR A 85 -10.35 6.63 12.44
C THR A 85 -11.25 6.89 13.63
N TYR A 86 -12.30 7.67 13.45
CA TYR A 86 -13.25 8.05 14.48
C TYR A 86 -14.67 7.63 14.11
N PHE A 87 -15.35 6.89 14.99
CA PHE A 87 -16.75 6.45 14.83
C PHE A 87 -17.69 7.55 15.31
N LYS A 88 -18.55 8.05 14.41
CA LYS A 88 -19.56 9.07 14.70
C LYS A 88 -20.89 8.46 15.16
N THR A 89 -21.28 7.35 14.51
CA THR A 89 -22.55 6.63 14.78
C THR A 89 -22.34 5.12 14.56
N PRO A 90 -23.21 4.25 15.08
CA PRO A 90 -24.26 4.51 16.07
C PRO A 90 -23.71 4.63 17.51
N LYS A 91 -24.60 4.89 18.48
CA LYS A 91 -24.20 5.17 19.88
C LYS A 91 -23.37 4.10 20.57
N ASP A 92 -23.50 2.85 20.18
CA ASP A 92 -22.75 1.73 20.75
C ASP A 92 -21.26 1.77 20.40
N VAL A 93 -20.90 2.41 19.28
CA VAL A 93 -19.52 2.60 18.84
C VAL A 93 -19.09 4.08 18.81
N GLU A 94 -19.99 5.01 19.04
CA GLU A 94 -19.73 6.46 19.02
C GLU A 94 -18.57 6.83 19.94
N GLY A 95 -17.64 7.66 19.42
CA GLY A 95 -16.45 8.08 20.14
C GLY A 95 -15.34 7.04 20.20
N THR A 96 -15.51 5.87 19.60
CA THR A 96 -14.40 4.93 19.40
C THR A 96 -13.40 5.55 18.44
N VAL A 97 -12.11 5.50 18.79
CA VAL A 97 -11.02 6.05 17.98
C VAL A 97 -9.94 5.00 17.80
N MET A 98 -9.51 4.81 16.56
CA MET A 98 -8.32 4.04 16.24
C MET A 98 -7.24 4.97 15.71
N LEU A 99 -6.04 4.86 16.25
CA LEU A 99 -4.84 5.53 15.78
C LEU A 99 -3.89 4.48 15.22
N SER A 100 -3.39 4.70 14.01
CA SER A 100 -2.35 3.87 13.41
C SER A 100 -1.13 4.73 13.06
N HIS A 101 0.05 4.24 13.40
CA HIS A 101 1.32 4.72 12.88
C HIS A 101 1.92 3.61 12.04
N THR A 102 1.97 3.83 10.75
CA THR A 102 2.58 2.88 9.81
C THR A 102 4.09 3.01 9.87
N HIS A 103 4.80 1.88 9.91
CA HIS A 103 6.25 1.81 9.80
C HIS A 103 6.61 1.00 8.56
N ILE A 104 7.76 1.29 7.93
CA ILE A 104 8.18 0.59 6.72
C ILE A 104 8.92 -0.69 7.04
N SER A 105 9.83 -0.63 7.99
CA SER A 105 10.73 -1.75 8.35
C SER A 105 10.24 -2.57 9.52
N ASP A 106 9.30 -2.04 10.29
CA ASP A 106 8.80 -2.64 11.53
C ASP A 106 7.28 -2.85 11.46
N ASP A 107 6.76 -3.53 12.47
CA ASP A 107 5.33 -3.67 12.67
C ASP A 107 4.69 -2.31 12.98
N ASP A 108 3.55 -2.03 12.37
CA ASP A 108 2.78 -0.82 12.62
C ASP A 108 2.34 -0.74 14.08
N ASP A 109 2.29 0.45 14.62
CA ASP A 109 1.72 0.71 15.93
C ASP A 109 0.25 1.10 15.81
N GLN A 110 -0.61 0.41 16.55
CA GLN A 110 -2.05 0.66 16.54
C GLN A 110 -2.60 0.75 17.96
N TRP A 111 -3.45 1.75 18.19
CA TRP A 111 -4.13 1.97 19.46
C TRP A 111 -5.63 2.18 19.25
N LEU A 112 -6.42 1.56 20.10
CA LEU A 112 -7.87 1.68 20.10
C LEU A 112 -8.33 2.32 21.40
N TYR A 113 -8.98 3.47 21.31
CA TYR A 113 -9.72 4.07 22.42
C TYR A 113 -11.16 3.57 22.39
N LEU A 114 -11.63 3.06 23.51
CA LEU A 114 -12.99 2.57 23.70
C LEU A 114 -13.68 3.43 24.76
N PRO A 115 -14.65 4.28 24.40
CA PRO A 115 -15.36 5.17 25.33
C PRO A 115 -16.01 4.43 26.48
N ALA A 116 -16.63 3.28 26.20
CA ALA A 116 -17.27 2.44 27.21
C ALA A 116 -16.31 1.95 28.32
N LEU A 117 -15.01 1.87 28.02
CA LEU A 117 -13.96 1.47 28.96
C LEU A 117 -13.14 2.67 29.48
N GLY A 118 -13.31 3.85 28.88
CA GLY A 118 -12.56 5.07 29.21
C GLY A 118 -11.04 4.93 29.08
N ARG A 119 -10.55 3.99 28.23
CA ARG A 119 -9.11 3.70 28.12
C ARG A 119 -8.65 3.42 26.70
N VAL A 120 -7.37 3.67 26.45
CA VAL A 120 -6.66 3.27 25.24
C VAL A 120 -6.09 1.87 25.42
N LYS A 121 -6.22 1.04 24.41
CA LYS A 121 -5.61 -0.28 24.30
C LYS A 121 -4.70 -0.33 23.10
N ARG A 122 -3.43 -0.73 23.27
CA ARG A 122 -2.55 -1.04 22.15
C ARG A 122 -2.94 -2.39 21.55
N ILE A 123 -3.03 -2.44 20.24
CA ILE A 123 -3.26 -3.68 19.49
C ILE A 123 -1.90 -4.34 19.28
N SER A 124 -1.76 -5.59 19.75
CA SER A 124 -0.51 -6.34 19.53
C SER A 124 -0.42 -6.82 18.09
N SER A 125 0.80 -6.99 17.58
CA SER A 125 1.06 -7.49 16.22
C SER A 125 0.37 -8.83 15.95
N SER A 126 0.26 -9.71 16.96
CA SER A 126 -0.43 -10.99 16.84
C SER A 126 -1.97 -10.88 16.70
N ASN A 127 -2.55 -9.72 16.96
CA ASN A 127 -3.99 -9.48 16.87
C ASN A 127 -4.40 -8.58 15.70
N LYS A 128 -3.45 -8.16 14.86
CA LYS A 128 -3.75 -7.24 13.75
C LYS A 128 -4.62 -7.87 12.67
N SER A 129 -4.52 -9.18 12.46
CA SER A 129 -5.40 -9.95 11.58
C SER A 129 -6.78 -10.24 12.16
N GLY A 130 -7.05 -9.83 13.42
CA GLY A 130 -8.35 -9.98 14.06
C GLY A 130 -9.40 -9.04 13.48
N ALA A 131 -10.67 -9.47 13.54
CA ALA A 131 -11.82 -8.70 13.07
C ALA A 131 -11.94 -7.35 13.81
N PHE A 132 -11.97 -6.25 13.08
CA PHE A 132 -12.12 -4.92 13.62
C PHE A 132 -13.57 -4.62 13.95
N MET A 133 -13.86 -4.38 15.21
CA MET A 133 -15.19 -3.95 15.68
C MET A 133 -16.35 -4.82 15.18
N GLY A 134 -16.13 -6.13 15.01
CA GLY A 134 -17.15 -7.09 14.57
C GLY A 134 -17.45 -7.04 13.07
N SER A 135 -16.55 -6.50 12.26
CA SER A 135 -16.59 -6.55 10.80
C SER A 135 -15.70 -7.66 10.26
N GLU A 136 -15.71 -7.90 8.96
CA GLU A 136 -14.74 -8.75 8.25
C GLU A 136 -13.41 -8.00 7.97
N VAL A 137 -13.38 -6.67 8.19
CA VAL A 137 -12.16 -5.87 8.04
C VAL A 137 -11.24 -6.14 9.23
N ALA A 138 -9.97 -6.40 8.98
CA ALA A 138 -8.96 -6.60 10.02
C ALA A 138 -8.37 -5.29 10.53
N PHE A 139 -7.73 -5.31 11.70
CA PHE A 139 -7.01 -4.13 12.21
C PHE A 139 -5.90 -3.68 11.26
N GLU A 140 -5.22 -4.62 10.58
CA GLU A 140 -4.15 -4.32 9.63
C GLU A 140 -4.63 -3.57 8.38
N ASP A 141 -5.91 -3.71 8.00
CA ASP A 141 -6.49 -3.00 6.85
C ASP A 141 -6.61 -1.47 7.09
N PHE A 142 -6.51 -1.03 8.36
CA PHE A 142 -6.45 0.39 8.72
C PHE A 142 -5.03 0.96 8.77
N SER A 143 -4.04 0.18 8.39
CA SER A 143 -2.67 0.64 8.21
C SER A 143 -2.45 1.08 6.77
N GLY A 144 -1.56 2.06 6.57
CA GLY A 144 -1.17 2.48 5.22
C GLY A 144 -0.50 1.34 4.46
N THR A 145 -0.89 1.16 3.20
CA THR A 145 -0.28 0.16 2.32
C THR A 145 0.99 0.72 1.69
N ASP A 146 2.15 0.28 2.17
CA ASP A 146 3.43 0.58 1.55
C ASP A 146 3.87 -0.59 0.68
N TYR A 147 4.16 -0.31 -0.60
CA TYR A 147 4.55 -1.35 -1.55
C TYR A 147 5.80 -2.14 -1.13
N ARG A 148 6.66 -1.58 -0.29
CA ARG A 148 7.90 -2.20 0.22
C ARG A 148 7.65 -3.33 1.23
N LYS A 149 6.45 -3.43 1.77
CA LYS A 149 6.05 -4.47 2.74
C LYS A 149 5.54 -5.75 2.10
N TYR A 150 5.40 -5.80 0.75
CA TYR A 150 4.74 -6.88 0.03
C TYR A 150 5.59 -7.38 -1.12
N GLU A 151 5.38 -8.62 -1.49
CA GLU A 151 5.85 -9.18 -2.76
C GLU A 151 4.76 -8.98 -3.82
N TRP A 152 5.17 -8.57 -5.01
CA TRP A 152 4.25 -8.20 -6.08
C TRP A 152 4.46 -9.10 -7.30
N LYS A 153 3.36 -9.44 -7.96
CA LYS A 153 3.37 -10.18 -9.21
C LYS A 153 2.28 -9.69 -10.12
N PHE A 154 2.63 -9.34 -11.35
CA PHE A 154 1.67 -9.01 -12.39
C PHE A 154 0.97 -10.28 -12.87
N LEU A 155 -0.35 -10.32 -12.79
CA LEU A 155 -1.17 -11.48 -13.20
C LEU A 155 -1.82 -11.30 -14.57
N GLY A 156 -1.92 -10.07 -15.07
CA GLY A 156 -2.56 -9.74 -16.33
C GLY A 156 -3.35 -8.43 -16.25
N GLU A 157 -3.96 -8.08 -17.39
CA GLU A 157 -4.87 -6.95 -17.51
C GLU A 157 -6.28 -7.48 -17.75
N GLU A 158 -7.26 -6.94 -17.05
CA GLU A 158 -8.68 -7.18 -17.30
C GLU A 158 -9.32 -5.87 -17.74
N MET A 159 -10.14 -5.93 -18.77
CA MET A 159 -10.95 -4.78 -19.19
C MET A 159 -12.25 -4.79 -18.37
N GLU A 160 -12.45 -3.75 -17.57
CA GLU A 160 -13.75 -3.51 -16.94
C GLU A 160 -14.77 -3.13 -18.03
N ASN A 161 -15.86 -3.89 -18.14
CA ASN A 161 -16.96 -3.65 -19.08
C ASN A 161 -18.01 -2.72 -18.47
#